data_92c9ed2306f94dc2b3071fef31703c6d
#
_entry.id   92c9ed2306f94dc2b3071fef31703c6d
#
_cell.length_a   1.000
_cell.length_b   1.000
_cell.length_c   1.000
_cell.angle_alpha   90.00
_cell.angle_beta   90.00
_cell.angle_gamma   90.00
#
_symmetry.space_group_name_H-M   'P 1'
#
loop_
_entity.id
_entity.type
_entity.pdbx_description
1 polymer ?
#
loop_
_entity_poly.entity_id
_entity_poly.type
_entity_poly.pdbx_seq_one_letter_code
_entity_poly.pdbx_strand_id
1 'polypeptide(L)'
;MNSIRYYSKFGHSRQMAQAIEEIVGAKAATVAEPLTEPIDTLYLGAGVFLGKVNSDVIDFINTLTPQVVKEVVLFGSCAIINSPVPQMRKALETKGIKVSNRSFTCKGSMGPIHMGHPNKTDLDDFCKFIQSTI
;
A
#
# COMPACT_ATOMS: atom_id res chain seq x y z
N MET A 1 -12.10 3.60 12.61
CA MET A 1 -11.25 4.59 11.94
C MET A 1 -10.24 3.88 11.05
N ASN A 2 -10.02 4.41 9.88
CA ASN A 2 -9.08 3.83 8.90
C ASN A 2 -7.98 4.84 8.58
N SER A 3 -6.85 4.36 8.09
CA SER A 3 -5.74 5.20 7.67
C SER A 3 -5.12 4.68 6.39
N ILE A 4 -4.46 5.57 5.68
CA ILE A 4 -3.73 5.25 4.44
C ILE A 4 -2.30 5.69 4.61
N ARG A 5 -1.36 4.79 4.35
CA ARG A 5 0.08 5.09 4.33
C ARG A 5 0.71 4.51 3.08
N TYR A 6 1.68 5.21 2.53
CA TYR A 6 2.34 4.76 1.31
C TYR A 6 3.80 5.18 1.27
N TYR A 7 4.58 4.46 0.46
CA TYR A 7 5.90 4.88 0.01
C TYR A 7 5.90 4.89 -1.51
N SER A 8 6.38 5.96 -2.10
CA SER A 8 6.37 6.12 -3.55
C SER A 8 7.68 6.73 -4.04
N LYS A 9 8.42 5.99 -4.89
CA LYS A 9 9.64 6.47 -5.52
C LYS A 9 9.33 7.25 -6.80
N PHE A 10 8.39 6.76 -7.60
CA PHE A 10 8.04 7.34 -8.90
C PHE A 10 6.65 7.98 -8.92
N GLY A 11 5.99 8.09 -7.78
CA GLY A 11 4.66 8.68 -7.67
C GLY A 11 3.48 7.72 -7.90
N HIS A 12 3.73 6.43 -8.18
CA HIS A 12 2.65 5.48 -8.49
C HIS A 12 1.83 5.11 -7.26
N SER A 13 2.47 4.71 -6.18
CA SER A 13 1.76 4.37 -4.93
C SER A 13 1.10 5.61 -4.32
N ARG A 14 1.70 6.78 -4.49
CA ARG A 14 1.08 8.04 -4.09
C ARG A 14 -0.21 8.29 -4.86
N GLN A 15 -0.18 8.11 -6.18
CA GLN A 15 -1.35 8.27 -7.04
C GLN A 15 -2.46 7.30 -6.64
N MET A 16 -2.12 6.05 -6.38
CA MET A 16 -3.07 5.06 -5.90
C MET A 16 -3.66 5.46 -4.55
N ALA A 17 -2.81 5.82 -3.59
CA ALA A 17 -3.25 6.21 -2.25
C ALA A 17 -4.20 7.40 -2.29
N GLN A 18 -3.91 8.42 -3.10
CA GLN A 18 -4.76 9.58 -3.24
C GLN A 18 -6.11 9.24 -3.89
N ALA A 19 -6.12 8.28 -4.82
CA ALA A 19 -7.35 7.88 -5.51
C ALA A 19 -8.39 7.26 -4.57
N ILE A 20 -7.99 6.74 -3.42
CA ILE A 20 -8.89 6.05 -2.49
C ILE A 20 -9.23 6.86 -1.23
N GLU A 21 -8.74 8.09 -1.13
CA GLU A 21 -8.97 8.92 0.08
C GLU A 21 -10.46 9.09 0.41
N GLU A 22 -11.28 9.38 -0.58
CA GLU A 22 -12.71 9.57 -0.36
C GLU A 22 -13.42 8.26 0.01
N ILE A 23 -13.01 7.16 -0.60
CA ILE A 23 -13.61 5.85 -0.34
C ILE A 23 -13.31 5.39 1.08
N VAL A 24 -12.07 5.56 1.52
CA VAL A 24 -11.61 5.14 2.84
C VAL A 24 -12.04 6.13 3.94
N GLY A 25 -12.19 7.39 3.58
CA GLY A 25 -12.52 8.44 4.54
C GLY A 25 -11.31 8.91 5.34
N ALA A 26 -10.13 8.88 4.73
CA ALA A 26 -8.88 9.31 5.37
C ALA A 26 -7.96 9.95 4.36
N LYS A 27 -7.12 10.87 4.81
CA LYS A 27 -6.06 11.45 3.98
C LYS A 27 -4.89 10.49 3.84
N ALA A 28 -4.35 10.37 2.64
CA ALA A 28 -3.14 9.59 2.40
C ALA A 28 -1.92 10.34 2.96
N ALA A 29 -1.06 9.61 3.64
CA ALA A 29 0.21 10.12 4.15
C ALA A 29 1.32 9.13 3.86
N THR A 30 2.56 9.61 3.87
CA THR A 30 3.70 8.72 3.65
C THR A 30 3.99 7.87 4.90
N VAL A 31 4.79 6.83 4.73
CA VAL A 31 5.23 5.99 5.83
C VAL A 31 6.14 6.73 6.82
N ALA A 32 6.58 7.96 6.48
CA ALA A 32 7.30 8.81 7.41
C ALA A 32 6.40 9.32 8.55
N GLU A 33 5.07 9.33 8.35
CA GLU A 33 4.15 9.72 9.40
C GLU A 33 3.73 8.50 10.22
N PRO A 34 4.02 8.49 11.53
CA PRO A 34 3.62 7.37 12.39
C PRO A 34 2.10 7.35 12.60
N LEU A 35 1.59 6.19 12.98
CA LEU A 35 0.23 6.07 13.47
C LEU A 35 0.23 6.35 14.97
N THR A 36 -0.53 7.36 15.38
CA THR A 36 -0.55 7.82 16.78
C THR A 36 -1.78 7.33 17.55
N GLU A 37 -2.77 6.79 16.86
CA GLU A 37 -4.01 6.30 17.46
C GLU A 37 -4.34 4.92 16.93
N PRO A 38 -5.04 4.07 17.70
CA PRO A 38 -5.50 2.77 17.20
C PRO A 38 -6.45 2.94 16.03
N ILE A 39 -6.28 2.10 15.02
CA ILE A 39 -7.11 2.11 13.82
C ILE A 39 -7.62 0.70 13.51
N ASP A 40 -8.74 0.63 12.78
CA ASP A 40 -9.34 -0.64 12.38
C ASP A 40 -8.61 -1.21 11.17
N THR A 41 -8.53 -0.46 10.09
CA THR A 41 -7.88 -0.91 8.85
C THR A 41 -6.84 0.10 8.40
N LEU A 42 -5.64 -0.40 8.16
CA LEU A 42 -4.56 0.35 7.50
C LEU A 42 -4.48 -0.09 6.04
N TYR A 43 -4.61 0.85 5.15
CA TYR A 43 -4.35 0.65 3.72
C TYR A 43 -2.90 1.05 3.47
N LEU A 44 -2.05 0.06 3.23
CA LEU A 44 -0.59 0.27 3.11
C LEU A 44 -0.14 -0.05 1.69
N GLY A 45 0.47 0.94 1.05
CA GLY A 45 0.91 0.83 -0.33
C GLY A 45 2.39 1.10 -0.53
N ALA A 46 2.98 0.40 -1.47
CA ALA A 46 4.36 0.57 -1.86
C ALA A 46 4.60 0.07 -3.27
N GLY A 47 5.75 0.46 -3.85
CA GLY A 47 6.24 -0.12 -5.09
C GLY A 47 7.42 -1.04 -4.82
N VAL A 48 7.81 -1.78 -5.85
CA VAL A 48 9.01 -2.60 -5.84
C VAL A 48 10.05 -1.94 -6.75
N PHE A 49 11.25 -1.79 -6.25
CA PHE A 49 12.39 -1.34 -7.03
C PHE A 49 13.51 -2.38 -6.93
N LEU A 50 13.97 -2.86 -8.06
CA LEU A 50 14.98 -3.92 -8.13
C LEU A 50 14.59 -5.17 -7.32
N GLY A 51 13.28 -5.50 -7.33
CA GLY A 51 12.76 -6.69 -6.68
C GLY A 51 12.54 -6.56 -5.17
N LYS A 52 12.72 -5.37 -4.60
CA LYS A 52 12.60 -5.16 -3.14
C LYS A 52 11.75 -3.97 -2.81
N VAL A 53 11.02 -4.09 -1.71
CA VAL A 53 10.31 -2.98 -1.08
C VAL A 53 11.34 -2.09 -0.38
N ASN A 54 11.13 -0.78 -0.42
CA ASN A 54 12.04 0.18 0.22
C ASN A 54 12.12 -0.07 1.73
N SER A 55 13.31 0.11 2.29
CA SER A 55 13.55 -0.11 3.73
C SER A 55 12.69 0.78 4.62
N ASP A 56 12.30 1.97 4.15
CA ASP A 56 11.43 2.86 4.92
C ASP A 56 10.06 2.23 5.20
N VAL A 57 9.56 1.42 4.26
CA VAL A 57 8.31 0.67 4.45
C VAL A 57 8.47 -0.37 5.54
N ILE A 58 9.58 -1.09 5.53
CA ILE A 58 9.86 -2.12 6.53
C ILE A 58 10.06 -1.47 7.89
N ASP A 59 10.77 -0.33 7.96
CA ASP A 59 10.95 0.41 9.21
C ASP A 59 9.60 0.87 9.77
N PHE A 60 8.70 1.36 8.90
CA PHE A 60 7.35 1.74 9.31
C PHE A 60 6.58 0.52 9.87
N ILE A 61 6.62 -0.61 9.18
CA ILE A 61 5.96 -1.84 9.65
C ILE A 61 6.49 -2.24 11.03
N ASN A 62 7.79 -2.09 11.26
CA ASN A 62 8.39 -2.43 12.54
C ASN A 62 7.93 -1.54 13.70
N THR A 63 7.32 -0.38 13.42
CA THR A 63 6.72 0.46 14.46
C THR A 63 5.29 0.03 14.80
N LEU A 64 4.68 -0.83 14.01
CA LEU A 64 3.28 -1.22 14.20
C LEU A 64 3.15 -2.37 15.21
N THR A 65 2.00 -2.41 15.88
CA THR A 65 1.64 -3.50 16.80
C THR A 65 0.21 -3.93 16.54
N PRO A 66 -0.18 -5.15 16.93
CA PRO A 66 -1.58 -5.59 16.81
C PRO A 66 -2.56 -4.73 17.60
N GLN A 67 -2.10 -4.02 18.62
CA GLN A 67 -2.92 -3.11 19.42
C GLN A 67 -3.25 -1.82 18.68
N VAL A 68 -2.36 -1.38 17.79
CA VAL A 68 -2.54 -0.14 17.02
C VAL A 68 -3.31 -0.38 15.73
N VAL A 69 -3.09 -1.52 15.08
CA VAL A 69 -3.71 -1.84 13.79
C VAL A 69 -4.38 -3.20 13.86
N LYS A 70 -5.68 -3.25 13.60
CA LYS A 70 -6.43 -4.52 13.62
C LYS A 70 -6.21 -5.32 12.36
N GLU A 71 -6.21 -4.68 11.21
CA GLU A 71 -6.02 -5.36 9.92
C GLU A 71 -5.34 -4.44 8.92
N VAL A 72 -4.54 -5.02 8.03
CA VAL A 72 -3.88 -4.29 6.94
C VAL A 72 -4.37 -4.82 5.60
N VAL A 73 -4.73 -3.90 4.69
CA VAL A 73 -5.01 -4.19 3.29
C VAL A 73 -3.83 -3.66 2.48
N LEU A 74 -3.18 -4.52 1.73
CA LEU A 74 -1.99 -4.18 0.97
C LEU A 74 -2.30 -3.85 -0.47
N PHE A 75 -1.61 -2.83 -1.01
CA PHE A 75 -1.67 -2.50 -2.41
C PHE A 75 -0.31 -2.01 -2.90
N GLY A 76 -0.13 -1.92 -4.20
CA GLY A 76 1.11 -1.41 -4.72
C GLY A 76 1.25 -1.48 -6.22
N SER A 77 2.45 -1.16 -6.68
CA SER A 77 2.80 -1.21 -8.10
C SER A 77 4.12 -1.93 -8.30
N CYS A 78 4.30 -2.51 -9.48
CA CYS A 78 5.56 -3.11 -9.88
C CYS A 78 5.81 -2.85 -11.37
N ALA A 79 7.07 -2.63 -11.74
CA ALA A 79 7.43 -2.34 -13.12
C ALA A 79 7.82 -3.61 -13.88
N ILE A 80 8.71 -4.41 -13.32
CA ILE A 80 9.31 -5.54 -14.01
C ILE A 80 8.92 -6.87 -13.41
N ILE A 81 9.24 -7.09 -12.15
CA ILE A 81 9.08 -8.36 -11.46
C ILE A 81 8.55 -8.15 -10.05
N ASN A 82 7.80 -9.11 -9.58
CA ASN A 82 7.35 -9.26 -8.19
C ASN A 82 6.52 -8.09 -7.67
N SER A 83 5.39 -8.46 -7.10
CA SER A 83 4.56 -7.56 -6.32
C SER A 83 5.27 -7.20 -4.99
N PRO A 84 5.03 -5.99 -4.44
CA PRO A 84 5.51 -5.67 -3.09
C PRO A 84 4.76 -6.43 -1.99
N VAL A 85 3.62 -7.01 -2.31
CA VAL A 85 2.71 -7.61 -1.33
C VAL A 85 3.34 -8.75 -0.53
N PRO A 86 4.01 -9.76 -1.13
CA PRO A 86 4.56 -10.85 -0.32
C PRO A 86 5.57 -10.40 0.73
N GLN A 87 6.43 -9.45 0.40
CA GLN A 87 7.44 -8.96 1.35
C GLN A 87 6.78 -8.18 2.49
N MET A 88 5.82 -7.31 2.18
CA MET A 88 5.08 -6.55 3.20
C MET A 88 4.25 -7.48 4.08
N ARG A 89 3.58 -8.47 3.48
CA ARG A 89 2.79 -9.46 4.22
C ARG A 89 3.63 -10.20 5.23
N LYS A 90 4.79 -10.68 4.81
CA LYS A 90 5.70 -11.42 5.70
C LYS A 90 6.15 -10.56 6.87
N ALA A 91 6.52 -9.31 6.60
CA ALA A 91 6.96 -8.39 7.65
C ALA A 91 5.85 -8.13 8.68
N LEU A 92 4.60 -7.93 8.21
CA LEU A 92 3.46 -7.68 9.09
C LEU A 92 3.08 -8.93 9.89
N GLU A 93 3.04 -10.09 9.26
CA GLU A 93 2.69 -11.35 9.93
C GLU A 93 3.72 -11.71 11.00
N THR A 94 4.99 -11.40 10.77
CA THR A 94 6.05 -11.58 11.78
C THR A 94 5.77 -10.74 13.03
N LYS A 95 5.09 -9.62 12.88
CA LYS A 95 4.69 -8.74 14.01
C LYS A 95 3.37 -9.18 14.65
N GLY A 96 2.74 -10.24 14.16
CA GLY A 96 1.44 -10.69 14.65
C GLY A 96 0.27 -9.86 14.16
N ILE A 97 0.46 -9.06 13.13
CA ILE A 97 -0.58 -8.20 12.59
C ILE A 97 -1.36 -8.94 11.52
N LYS A 98 -2.70 -8.89 11.59
CA LYS A 98 -3.56 -9.52 10.60
C LYS A 98 -3.47 -8.78 9.28
N VAL A 99 -3.25 -9.52 8.20
CA VAL A 99 -3.21 -8.99 6.84
C VAL A 99 -4.36 -9.60 6.05
N SER A 100 -5.13 -8.77 5.35
CA SER A 100 -6.21 -9.25 4.50
C SER A 100 -5.67 -10.22 3.44
N ASN A 101 -6.43 -11.27 3.16
CA ASN A 101 -6.09 -12.22 2.10
C ASN A 101 -6.19 -11.58 0.72
N ARG A 102 -6.89 -10.47 0.62
CA ARG A 102 -7.08 -9.74 -0.63
C ARG A 102 -6.11 -8.57 -0.69
N SER A 103 -5.46 -8.41 -1.83
CA SER A 103 -4.52 -7.32 -2.09
C SER A 103 -4.64 -6.89 -3.55
N PHE A 104 -4.06 -5.75 -3.88
CA PHE A 104 -4.11 -5.23 -5.25
C PHE A 104 -2.73 -4.76 -5.70
N THR A 105 -2.30 -5.21 -6.87
CA THR A 105 -1.06 -4.75 -7.49
C THR A 105 -1.34 -4.39 -8.95
N CYS A 106 -0.85 -3.23 -9.38
CA CYS A 106 -0.96 -2.82 -10.77
C CYS A 106 0.43 -2.52 -11.35
N LYS A 107 0.47 -2.28 -12.66
CA LYS A 107 1.70 -1.88 -13.35
C LYS A 107 2.07 -0.45 -12.96
N GLY A 108 3.37 -0.22 -12.81
CA GLY A 108 3.93 1.11 -12.61
C GLY A 108 5.02 1.37 -13.66
N SER A 109 5.08 2.58 -14.19
CA SER A 109 6.09 2.92 -15.19
C SER A 109 7.47 3.04 -14.56
N MET A 110 8.49 2.62 -15.32
CA MET A 110 9.89 2.82 -14.98
C MET A 110 10.66 3.03 -16.30
N GLY A 111 10.97 4.30 -16.60
CA GLY A 111 11.51 4.66 -17.90
C GLY A 111 10.54 4.24 -19.02
N PRO A 112 10.97 3.48 -20.03
CA PRO A 112 10.09 3.02 -21.10
C PRO A 112 9.19 1.84 -20.72
N ILE A 113 9.40 1.23 -19.54
CA ILE A 113 8.65 0.06 -19.10
C ILE A 113 7.30 0.48 -18.56
N HIS A 114 6.22 -0.08 -19.11
CA HIS A 114 4.83 0.21 -18.69
C HIS A 114 4.51 1.70 -18.66
N MET A 115 4.98 2.45 -19.66
CA MET A 115 4.70 3.90 -19.78
C MET A 115 3.19 4.14 -19.66
N GLY A 116 2.85 5.19 -18.88
CA GLY A 116 1.47 5.56 -18.66
C GLY A 116 0.73 4.74 -17.61
N HIS A 117 1.39 3.79 -16.95
CA HIS A 117 0.79 3.04 -15.85
C HIS A 117 1.30 3.51 -14.50
N PRO A 118 0.44 3.55 -13.45
CA PRO A 118 -0.97 3.19 -13.53
C PRO A 118 -1.75 4.18 -14.39
N ASN A 119 -2.68 3.67 -15.19
CA ASN A 119 -3.58 4.49 -16.00
C ASN A 119 -4.95 4.59 -15.32
N LYS A 120 -5.90 5.27 -16.00
CA LYS A 120 -7.23 5.45 -15.44
C LYS A 120 -7.93 4.10 -15.16
N THR A 121 -7.76 3.12 -16.04
CA THR A 121 -8.35 1.78 -15.84
C THR A 121 -7.76 1.10 -14.61
N ASP A 122 -6.45 1.18 -14.42
CA ASP A 122 -5.78 0.63 -13.24
C ASP A 122 -6.34 1.25 -11.97
N LEU A 123 -6.51 2.58 -11.97
CA LEU A 123 -7.02 3.29 -10.79
C LEU A 123 -8.50 2.99 -10.54
N ASP A 124 -9.31 2.88 -11.60
CA ASP A 124 -10.72 2.51 -11.47
C ASP A 124 -10.87 1.10 -10.89
N ASP A 125 -10.07 0.15 -11.35
CA ASP A 125 -10.06 -1.22 -10.85
C ASP A 125 -9.62 -1.24 -9.38
N PHE A 126 -8.62 -0.44 -9.04
CA PHE A 126 -8.16 -0.31 -7.66
C PHE A 126 -9.26 0.25 -6.75
N CYS A 127 -9.93 1.30 -7.18
CA CYS A 127 -11.05 1.88 -6.42
C CYS A 127 -12.16 0.86 -6.18
N LYS A 128 -12.51 0.06 -7.20
CA LYS A 128 -13.50 -1.01 -7.06
C LYS A 128 -13.04 -2.05 -6.05
N PHE A 129 -11.76 -2.42 -6.09
CA PHE A 129 -11.19 -3.35 -5.13
C PHE A 129 -11.33 -2.81 -3.71
N ILE A 130 -10.96 -1.55 -3.48
CA ILE A 130 -11.03 -0.93 -2.16
C ILE A 130 -12.49 -0.87 -1.67
N GLN A 131 -13.43 -0.52 -2.52
CA GLN A 131 -14.86 -0.52 -2.17
C GLN A 131 -15.31 -1.89 -1.70
N SER A 132 -14.78 -2.96 -2.26
CA SER A 132 -15.13 -4.33 -1.88
C SER A 132 -14.53 -4.73 -0.51
N THR A 133 -13.59 -3.97 0.03
CA THR A 133 -12.96 -4.26 1.33
C THR A 133 -13.67 -3.55 2.50
N ILE A 134 -14.57 -2.65 2.22
CA ILE A 134 -15.28 -1.85 3.24
C ILE A 134 -16.56 -2.51 3.71
#